data_e77fb40ed6d91248614e360a43617f48
#
_entry.id   e77fb40ed6d91248614e360a43617f48
#
_cell.length_a   1.000
_cell.length_b   1.000
_cell.length_c   1.000
_cell.angle_alpha   90.00
_cell.angle_beta   90.00
_cell.angle_gamma   90.00
#
_symmetry.space_group_name_H-M   'P 1'
#
loop_
_entity.id
_entity.type
_entity.pdbx_description
1 polymer ?
#
loop_
_entity_poly.entity_id
_entity_poly.type
_entity_poly.pdbx_seq_one_letter_code
_entity_poly.pdbx_strand_id
1 'polypeptide(L)'
;MLFVHGAGGGGWEWNIWSRIFQAHGFDVQAPDLLPSVNGLVYTSLEDYQRQIQQHVSAINSPRIIIGASLGGLLALMNADHADAIVLINPMPPAPWHAQMPEREHYSAVIPWQSRGSLRGTHRSLFDCDAVTCLYAFRHWRDESGAAMNAAMAGVDIIRPNCPVLVMGSEQDKDVPFPASKNLAKSLNAAFINLPESSHVGPLLGKAASRCALDSVAFLNDIFC
;
A
#
# COMPACT_ATOMS: atom_id res chain seq x y z
N MET A 1 9.41 1.08 12.40
CA MET A 1 8.16 1.03 11.61
C MET A 1 8.36 0.25 10.33
N LEU A 2 7.26 -0.22 9.71
CA LEU A 2 7.27 -1.04 8.52
C LEU A 2 6.49 -0.37 7.39
N PHE A 3 7.11 -0.22 6.23
CA PHE A 3 6.47 0.17 4.99
C PHE A 3 6.16 -1.06 4.14
N VAL A 4 4.92 -1.16 3.65
CA VAL A 4 4.42 -2.29 2.87
C VAL A 4 3.98 -1.80 1.50
N HIS A 5 4.70 -2.21 0.45
CA HIS A 5 4.45 -1.78 -0.92
C HIS A 5 3.19 -2.40 -1.53
N GLY A 6 2.73 -1.84 -2.64
CA GLY A 6 1.61 -2.35 -3.43
C GLY A 6 1.98 -3.55 -4.30
N ALA A 7 0.98 -4.10 -4.99
CA ALA A 7 1.18 -5.22 -5.90
C ALA A 7 2.16 -4.86 -7.03
N GLY A 8 3.10 -5.76 -7.31
CA GLY A 8 4.15 -5.56 -8.31
C GLY A 8 5.19 -4.48 -7.96
N GLY A 9 5.05 -3.86 -6.81
CA GLY A 9 5.97 -2.85 -6.29
C GLY A 9 7.17 -3.42 -5.57
N GLY A 10 7.76 -2.63 -4.68
CA GLY A 10 8.89 -3.01 -3.84
C GLY A 10 9.25 -1.92 -2.85
N GLY A 11 10.24 -2.19 -1.99
CA GLY A 11 10.76 -1.22 -1.03
C GLY A 11 11.20 0.10 -1.66
N TRP A 12 11.54 0.09 -2.94
CA TRP A 12 11.92 1.26 -3.73
C TRP A 12 10.82 2.33 -3.84
N GLU A 13 9.54 1.97 -3.72
CA GLU A 13 8.42 2.91 -3.74
C GLU A 13 8.45 3.89 -2.57
N TRP A 14 9.12 3.51 -1.49
CA TRP A 14 9.19 4.25 -0.24
C TRP A 14 10.43 5.15 -0.12
N ASN A 15 11.20 5.36 -1.18
CA ASN A 15 12.47 6.09 -1.16
C ASN A 15 12.33 7.53 -0.66
N ILE A 16 11.23 8.24 -0.98
CA ILE A 16 10.94 9.60 -0.50
C ILE A 16 10.49 9.55 0.96
N TRP A 17 9.57 8.67 1.28
CA TRP A 17 9.01 8.49 2.61
C TRP A 17 10.08 8.09 3.62
N SER A 18 10.91 7.10 3.29
CA SER A 18 11.97 6.61 4.19
C SER A 18 12.90 7.72 4.63
N ARG A 19 13.31 8.60 3.69
CA ARG A 19 14.19 9.73 4.00
C ARG A 19 13.53 10.76 4.92
N ILE A 20 12.24 11.06 4.68
CA ILE A 20 11.48 12.01 5.50
C ILE A 20 11.30 11.44 6.91
N PHE A 21 10.88 10.20 7.03
CA PHE A 21 10.67 9.55 8.32
C PHE A 21 11.98 9.42 9.11
N GLN A 22 13.08 9.04 8.46
CA GLN A 22 14.41 8.98 9.09
C GLN A 22 14.87 10.36 9.58
N ALA A 23 14.61 11.42 8.80
CA ALA A 23 14.91 12.80 9.21
C ALA A 23 14.11 13.25 10.44
N HIS A 24 12.96 12.62 10.73
CA HIS A 24 12.14 12.84 11.91
C HIS A 24 12.39 11.82 13.03
N GLY A 25 13.49 11.06 12.95
CA GLY A 25 13.94 10.16 14.01
C GLY A 25 13.29 8.78 14.03
N PHE A 26 12.51 8.43 13.01
CA PHE A 26 11.93 7.09 12.93
C PHE A 26 12.91 6.07 12.32
N ASP A 27 12.97 4.89 12.92
CA ASP A 27 13.63 3.72 12.32
C ASP A 27 12.65 3.04 11.35
N VAL A 28 13.02 2.93 10.07
CA VAL A 28 12.14 2.48 9.00
C VAL A 28 12.67 1.24 8.29
N GLN A 29 11.79 0.31 7.99
CA GLN A 29 12.03 -0.87 7.17
C GLN A 29 11.05 -0.85 5.99
N ALA A 30 11.54 -1.12 4.80
CA ALA A 30 10.74 -1.21 3.57
C ALA A 30 11.16 -2.48 2.79
N PRO A 31 10.86 -3.68 3.32
CA PRO A 31 11.23 -4.92 2.65
C PRO A 31 10.41 -5.13 1.37
N ASP A 32 10.99 -5.89 0.45
CA ASP A 32 10.22 -6.48 -0.65
C ASP A 32 9.38 -7.65 -0.15
N LEU A 33 8.13 -7.72 -0.58
CA LEU A 33 7.33 -8.94 -0.48
C LEU A 33 7.93 -9.98 -1.44
N LEU A 34 8.29 -11.13 -0.93
CA LEU A 34 8.95 -12.18 -1.69
C LEU A 34 7.98 -13.30 -2.07
N PRO A 35 8.17 -13.91 -3.23
CA PRO A 35 7.45 -15.13 -3.57
C PRO A 35 7.67 -16.23 -2.52
N SER A 36 6.71 -17.14 -2.40
CA SER A 36 6.93 -18.39 -1.66
C SER A 36 8.11 -19.18 -2.24
N VAL A 37 8.64 -20.12 -1.49
CA VAL A 37 9.75 -20.98 -1.96
C VAL A 37 9.45 -21.73 -3.25
N ASN A 38 8.15 -21.90 -3.58
CA ASN A 38 7.68 -22.54 -4.79
C ASN A 38 7.42 -21.54 -5.95
N GLY A 39 7.73 -20.25 -5.76
CA GLY A 39 7.58 -19.19 -6.75
C GLY A 39 6.22 -18.50 -6.75
N LEU A 40 6.07 -17.46 -7.58
CA LEU A 40 4.89 -16.58 -7.65
C LEU A 40 3.57 -17.34 -7.91
N VAL A 41 3.60 -18.38 -8.73
CA VAL A 41 2.41 -19.19 -9.07
C VAL A 41 1.75 -19.77 -7.83
N TYR A 42 2.54 -20.09 -6.82
CA TYR A 42 2.10 -20.72 -5.57
C TYR A 42 2.12 -19.77 -4.37
N THR A 43 2.35 -18.49 -4.61
CA THR A 43 2.33 -17.47 -3.57
C THR A 43 0.91 -17.04 -3.30
N SER A 44 0.44 -17.20 -2.07
CA SER A 44 -0.88 -16.78 -1.62
C SER A 44 -0.84 -15.41 -0.93
N LEU A 45 -2.01 -14.83 -0.68
CA LEU A 45 -2.14 -13.59 0.11
C LEU A 45 -1.69 -13.81 1.56
N GLU A 46 -1.94 -15.00 2.11
CA GLU A 46 -1.51 -15.40 3.44
C GLU A 46 0.01 -15.57 3.54
N ASP A 47 0.70 -15.92 2.45
CA ASP A 47 2.17 -15.92 2.42
C ASP A 47 2.73 -14.51 2.63
N TYR A 48 2.13 -13.51 1.97
CA TYR A 48 2.49 -12.10 2.17
C TYR A 48 2.10 -11.62 3.57
N GLN A 49 0.92 -11.98 4.07
CA GLN A 49 0.50 -11.63 5.43
C GLN A 49 1.51 -12.14 6.47
N ARG A 50 1.96 -13.39 6.35
CA ARG A 50 2.97 -13.97 7.27
C ARG A 50 4.31 -13.22 7.21
N GLN A 51 4.74 -12.76 6.04
CA GLN A 51 5.96 -11.95 5.92
C GLN A 51 5.81 -10.63 6.69
N ILE A 52 4.66 -9.96 6.54
CA ILE A 52 4.39 -8.73 7.29
C ILE A 52 4.40 -9.00 8.80
N GLN A 53 3.74 -10.06 9.25
CA GLN A 53 3.70 -10.44 10.65
C GLN A 53 5.11 -10.69 11.22
N GLN A 54 5.99 -11.37 10.47
CA GLN A 54 7.37 -11.60 10.86
C GLN A 54 8.14 -10.29 11.02
N HIS A 55 8.01 -9.36 10.05
CA HIS A 55 8.67 -8.06 10.12
C HIS A 55 8.17 -7.22 11.29
N VAL A 56 6.84 -7.12 11.47
CA VAL A 56 6.24 -6.34 12.56
C VAL A 56 6.65 -6.89 13.92
N SER A 57 6.69 -8.22 14.07
CA SER A 57 7.08 -8.87 15.34
C SER A 57 8.55 -8.60 15.72
N ALA A 58 9.40 -8.29 14.74
CA ALA A 58 10.80 -7.94 14.98
C ALA A 58 11.03 -6.45 15.30
N ILE A 59 10.00 -5.62 15.25
CA ILE A 59 10.07 -4.19 15.56
C ILE A 59 9.66 -3.96 17.01
N ASN A 60 10.40 -3.13 17.73
CA ASN A 60 9.99 -2.67 19.06
C ASN A 60 8.81 -1.70 18.98
N SER A 61 7.98 -1.65 20.04
CA SER A 61 6.91 -0.66 20.13
C SER A 61 7.49 0.78 20.20
N PRO A 62 6.81 1.75 19.58
CA PRO A 62 5.54 1.62 18.86
C PRO A 62 5.72 0.97 17.47
N ARG A 63 4.90 -0.04 17.19
CA ARG A 63 4.87 -0.76 15.92
C ARG A 63 3.92 -0.06 14.96
N ILE A 64 4.46 0.57 13.96
CA ILE A 64 3.69 1.32 12.97
C ILE A 64 3.77 0.59 11.64
N ILE A 65 2.62 0.36 11.01
CA ILE A 65 2.53 -0.23 9.67
C ILE A 65 1.98 0.84 8.71
N ILE A 66 2.71 1.10 7.65
CA ILE A 66 2.29 2.02 6.59
C ILE A 66 2.19 1.22 5.29
N GLY A 67 1.01 1.12 4.72
CA GLY A 67 0.77 0.28 3.56
C GLY A 67 0.07 1.00 2.41
N ALA A 68 0.49 0.70 1.17
CA ALA A 68 -0.10 1.24 -0.04
C ALA A 68 -0.78 0.15 -0.87
N SER A 69 -1.96 0.43 -1.42
CA SER A 69 -2.68 -0.50 -2.29
C SER A 69 -2.85 -1.89 -1.66
N LEU A 70 -2.33 -2.97 -2.25
CA LEU A 70 -2.29 -4.30 -1.66
C LEU A 70 -1.60 -4.30 -0.29
N GLY A 71 -0.51 -3.52 -0.14
CA GLY A 71 0.18 -3.35 1.14
C GLY A 71 -0.72 -2.70 2.21
N GLY A 72 -1.67 -1.87 1.82
CA GLY A 72 -2.69 -1.32 2.72
C GLY A 72 -3.66 -2.39 3.24
N LEU A 73 -4.10 -3.31 2.38
CA LEU A 73 -4.89 -4.47 2.80
C LEU A 73 -4.09 -5.37 3.75
N LEU A 74 -2.83 -5.66 3.41
CA LEU A 74 -1.94 -6.45 4.25
C LEU A 74 -1.67 -5.79 5.61
N ALA A 75 -1.59 -4.47 5.67
CA ALA A 75 -1.50 -3.72 6.92
C ALA A 75 -2.74 -3.93 7.79
N LEU A 76 -3.93 -3.89 7.19
CA LEU A 76 -5.20 -4.18 7.89
C LEU A 76 -5.31 -5.63 8.36
N MET A 77 -4.83 -6.59 7.57
CA MET A 77 -4.78 -8.01 7.95
C MET A 77 -3.83 -8.30 9.13
N ASN A 78 -2.94 -7.37 9.46
CA ASN A 78 -1.99 -7.45 10.57
C ASN A 78 -2.23 -6.37 11.64
N ALA A 79 -3.43 -5.80 11.69
CA ALA A 79 -3.76 -4.66 12.54
C ALA A 79 -3.64 -4.95 14.05
N ASP A 80 -3.81 -6.21 14.45
CA ASP A 80 -3.66 -6.69 15.82
C ASP A 80 -2.21 -6.64 16.33
N HIS A 81 -1.25 -6.49 15.43
CA HIS A 81 0.17 -6.34 15.73
C HIS A 81 0.68 -4.89 15.68
N ALA A 82 -0.20 -3.92 15.36
CA ALA A 82 0.17 -2.52 15.15
C ALA A 82 -0.33 -1.60 16.27
N ASP A 83 0.50 -0.60 16.62
CA ASP A 83 0.15 0.49 17.54
C ASP A 83 -0.41 1.71 16.77
N ALA A 84 -0.17 1.82 15.46
CA ALA A 84 -0.80 2.74 14.53
C ALA A 84 -0.69 2.24 13.08
N ILE A 85 -1.62 2.65 12.21
CA ILE A 85 -1.65 2.26 10.80
C ILE A 85 -1.86 3.49 9.92
N VAL A 86 -1.10 3.57 8.81
CA VAL A 86 -1.32 4.54 7.73
C VAL A 86 -1.58 3.79 6.43
N LEU A 87 -2.68 4.13 5.77
CA LEU A 87 -3.15 3.48 4.55
C LEU A 87 -3.16 4.48 3.39
N ILE A 88 -2.51 4.15 2.30
CA ILE A 88 -2.42 4.99 1.10
C ILE A 88 -3.14 4.26 -0.05
N ASN A 89 -4.25 4.83 -0.53
CA ASN A 89 -5.05 4.23 -1.59
C ASN A 89 -5.24 2.72 -1.38
N PRO A 90 -5.65 2.27 -0.17
CA PRO A 90 -5.60 0.86 0.20
C PRO A 90 -6.55 0.03 -0.63
N MET A 91 -6.12 -1.15 -1.04
CA MET A 91 -7.03 -2.17 -1.56
C MET A 91 -8.05 -2.51 -0.47
N PRO A 92 -9.36 -2.35 -0.74
CA PRO A 92 -10.35 -2.41 0.33
C PRO A 92 -10.65 -3.85 0.75
N PRO A 93 -10.78 -4.13 2.07
CA PRO A 93 -11.30 -5.41 2.57
C PRO A 93 -12.81 -5.54 2.33
N ALA A 94 -13.40 -6.68 2.68
CA ALA A 94 -14.83 -6.84 2.73
C ALA A 94 -15.48 -5.89 3.77
N PRO A 95 -16.70 -5.33 3.52
CA PRO A 95 -17.48 -5.48 2.27
C PRO A 95 -17.08 -4.46 1.17
N TRP A 96 -16.12 -3.59 1.41
CA TRP A 96 -15.76 -2.45 0.55
C TRP A 96 -15.08 -2.88 -0.77
N HIS A 97 -14.53 -4.11 -0.84
CA HIS A 97 -14.02 -4.72 -2.08
C HIS A 97 -15.08 -4.72 -3.20
N ALA A 98 -16.36 -4.79 -2.88
CA ALA A 98 -17.45 -4.74 -3.86
C ALA A 98 -17.52 -3.39 -4.62
N GLN A 99 -16.81 -2.36 -4.19
CA GLN A 99 -16.69 -1.09 -4.90
C GLN A 99 -15.52 -1.09 -5.91
N MET A 100 -14.69 -2.14 -5.92
CA MET A 100 -13.65 -2.30 -6.93
C MET A 100 -14.29 -2.59 -8.30
N PRO A 101 -13.67 -2.12 -9.40
CA PRO A 101 -14.13 -2.46 -10.73
C PRO A 101 -14.15 -3.98 -10.94
N GLU A 102 -15.21 -4.48 -11.56
CA GLU A 102 -15.23 -5.87 -12.02
C GLU A 102 -14.05 -6.13 -12.96
N ARG A 103 -13.36 -7.22 -12.74
CA ARG A 103 -12.22 -7.67 -13.55
C ARG A 103 -12.28 -9.16 -13.74
N GLU A 104 -11.77 -9.63 -14.87
CA GLU A 104 -11.45 -11.04 -15.05
C GLU A 104 -10.39 -11.48 -14.03
N HIS A 105 -10.43 -12.75 -13.65
CA HIS A 105 -9.41 -13.33 -12.79
C HIS A 105 -8.02 -13.19 -13.42
N TYR A 106 -7.08 -12.77 -12.61
CA TYR A 106 -5.70 -12.70 -13.03
C TYR A 106 -5.16 -14.11 -13.33
N SER A 107 -4.30 -14.22 -14.33
CA SER A 107 -3.51 -15.41 -14.59
C SER A 107 -2.59 -15.73 -13.39
N ALA A 108 -2.08 -16.97 -13.34
CA ALA A 108 -1.26 -17.45 -12.21
C ALA A 108 -0.10 -16.49 -11.85
N VAL A 109 0.49 -15.84 -12.85
CA VAL A 109 1.46 -14.74 -12.68
C VAL A 109 0.98 -13.53 -13.48
N ILE A 110 1.00 -12.37 -12.87
CA ILE A 110 0.71 -11.10 -13.52
C ILE A 110 2.05 -10.52 -14.01
N PRO A 111 2.32 -10.51 -15.31
CA PRO A 111 3.65 -10.25 -15.85
C PRO A 111 3.92 -8.74 -16.03
N TRP A 112 3.84 -7.96 -14.96
CA TRP A 112 4.05 -6.50 -15.05
C TRP A 112 5.47 -6.11 -15.39
N GLN A 113 6.47 -6.90 -14.99
CA GLN A 113 7.86 -6.66 -15.33
C GLN A 113 8.10 -6.87 -16.84
N SER A 114 7.63 -8.01 -17.37
CA SER A 114 7.94 -8.41 -18.75
C SER A 114 6.95 -7.90 -19.78
N ARG A 115 5.69 -7.63 -19.40
CA ARG A 115 4.60 -7.20 -20.30
C ARG A 115 3.99 -5.84 -19.89
N GLY A 116 4.52 -5.20 -18.86
CA GLY A 116 4.15 -3.85 -18.49
C GLY A 116 4.48 -2.83 -19.59
N SER A 117 3.86 -1.69 -19.51
CA SER A 117 4.12 -0.60 -20.44
C SER A 117 4.32 0.72 -19.70
N LEU A 118 5.13 1.61 -20.27
CA LEU A 118 5.30 2.96 -19.75
C LEU A 118 3.95 3.72 -19.68
N ARG A 119 3.04 3.46 -20.63
CA ARG A 119 1.69 4.02 -20.61
C ARG A 119 0.88 3.49 -19.43
N GLY A 120 1.00 2.21 -19.09
CA GLY A 120 0.37 1.61 -17.92
C GLY A 120 0.90 2.24 -16.62
N THR A 121 2.22 2.38 -16.51
CA THR A 121 2.85 3.08 -15.37
C THR A 121 2.35 4.51 -15.27
N HIS A 122 2.33 5.26 -16.39
CA HIS A 122 1.84 6.64 -16.40
C HIS A 122 0.35 6.73 -16.00
N ARG A 123 -0.46 5.73 -16.25
CA ARG A 123 -1.87 5.72 -15.81
C ARG A 123 -1.98 5.73 -14.27
N SER A 124 -1.14 4.96 -13.60
CA SER A 124 -1.15 4.85 -12.13
C SER A 124 -0.26 5.89 -11.43
N LEU A 125 0.56 6.64 -12.22
CA LEU A 125 1.52 7.64 -11.73
C LEU A 125 1.64 8.82 -12.73
N PHE A 126 0.52 9.48 -13.07
CA PHE A 126 0.53 10.57 -14.05
C PHE A 126 1.01 11.92 -13.47
N ASP A 127 0.99 12.05 -12.16
CA ASP A 127 1.35 13.25 -11.40
C ASP A 127 2.82 13.29 -10.98
N CYS A 128 3.70 12.61 -11.72
CA CYS A 128 5.15 12.66 -11.57
C CYS A 128 5.82 13.24 -12.83
N ASP A 129 7.13 13.46 -12.77
CA ASP A 129 7.94 13.76 -13.94
C ASP A 129 8.28 12.50 -14.76
N ALA A 130 8.78 12.70 -15.98
CA ALA A 130 9.10 11.59 -16.89
C ALA A 130 10.21 10.68 -16.36
N VAL A 131 11.16 11.21 -15.58
CA VAL A 131 12.27 10.43 -14.98
C VAL A 131 11.72 9.49 -13.92
N THR A 132 10.88 10.01 -13.03
CA THR A 132 10.21 9.21 -11.99
C THR A 132 9.30 8.14 -12.60
N CYS A 133 8.53 8.48 -13.64
CA CYS A 133 7.70 7.50 -14.34
C CYS A 133 8.54 6.38 -14.98
N LEU A 134 9.66 6.74 -15.63
CA LEU A 134 10.59 5.76 -16.22
C LEU A 134 11.27 4.91 -15.14
N TYR A 135 11.64 5.52 -14.01
CA TYR A 135 12.19 4.81 -12.87
C TYR A 135 11.20 3.77 -12.36
N ALA A 136 9.98 4.14 -12.06
CA ALA A 136 8.92 3.22 -11.63
C ALA A 136 8.71 2.10 -12.65
N PHE A 137 8.57 2.45 -13.96
CA PHE A 137 8.40 1.46 -15.02
C PHE A 137 9.48 0.38 -15.04
N ARG A 138 10.72 0.73 -14.76
CA ARG A 138 11.85 -0.21 -14.74
C ARG A 138 11.93 -1.06 -13.48
N HIS A 139 11.21 -0.69 -12.41
CA HIS A 139 11.27 -1.36 -11.12
C HIS A 139 10.05 -2.23 -10.83
N TRP A 140 8.97 -2.14 -11.65
CA TRP A 140 7.84 -3.04 -11.48
C TRP A 140 8.27 -4.48 -11.56
N ARG A 141 7.68 -5.30 -10.71
CA ARG A 141 7.92 -6.74 -10.64
C ARG A 141 6.67 -7.50 -11.07
N ASP A 142 6.83 -8.76 -11.44
CA ASP A 142 5.72 -9.67 -11.62
C ASP A 142 5.03 -9.93 -10.27
N GLU A 143 3.73 -10.21 -10.31
CA GLU A 143 2.93 -10.38 -9.10
C GLU A 143 2.19 -11.72 -9.11
N SER A 144 1.86 -12.25 -7.92
CA SER A 144 1.03 -13.43 -7.77
C SER A 144 -0.42 -13.17 -8.16
N GLY A 145 -0.91 -13.91 -9.18
CA GLY A 145 -2.32 -13.88 -9.52
C GLY A 145 -3.20 -14.46 -8.42
N ALA A 146 -2.74 -15.48 -7.71
CA ALA A 146 -3.48 -16.07 -6.60
C ALA A 146 -3.69 -15.06 -5.45
N ALA A 147 -2.63 -14.35 -5.05
CA ALA A 147 -2.72 -13.32 -4.01
C ALA A 147 -3.65 -12.17 -4.42
N MET A 148 -3.53 -11.69 -5.67
CA MET A 148 -4.38 -10.63 -6.19
C MET A 148 -5.85 -11.04 -6.31
N ASN A 149 -6.13 -12.25 -6.79
CA ASN A 149 -7.50 -12.76 -6.90
C ASN A 149 -8.14 -12.93 -5.52
N ALA A 150 -7.40 -13.42 -4.52
CA ALA A 150 -7.87 -13.52 -3.15
C ALA A 150 -8.19 -12.12 -2.55
N ALA A 151 -7.31 -11.15 -2.75
CA ALA A 151 -7.53 -9.78 -2.32
C ALA A 151 -8.75 -9.13 -2.99
N MET A 152 -8.96 -9.36 -4.30
CA MET A 152 -10.11 -8.86 -5.06
C MET A 152 -11.43 -9.54 -4.68
N ALA A 153 -11.39 -10.81 -4.26
CA ALA A 153 -12.58 -11.53 -3.80
C ALA A 153 -13.11 -11.00 -2.45
N GLY A 154 -12.33 -10.18 -1.77
CA GLY A 154 -12.67 -9.59 -0.48
C GLY A 154 -12.14 -10.43 0.69
N VAL A 155 -11.48 -9.75 1.60
CA VAL A 155 -10.90 -10.35 2.81
C VAL A 155 -11.60 -9.76 4.02
N ASP A 156 -12.09 -10.62 4.92
CA ASP A 156 -12.58 -10.17 6.21
C ASP A 156 -11.40 -9.74 7.09
N ILE A 157 -11.54 -8.60 7.74
CA ILE A 157 -10.56 -8.08 8.67
C ILE A 157 -11.14 -7.90 10.06
N ILE A 158 -10.31 -8.05 11.07
CA ILE A 158 -10.63 -7.57 12.42
C ILE A 158 -10.43 -6.06 12.41
N ARG A 159 -11.42 -5.32 12.93
CA ARG A 159 -11.30 -3.86 13.03
C ARG A 159 -10.07 -3.50 13.87
N PRO A 160 -9.17 -2.61 13.39
CA PRO A 160 -8.04 -2.12 14.16
C PRO A 160 -8.48 -1.51 15.51
N ASN A 161 -7.76 -1.84 16.57
CA ASN A 161 -7.93 -1.21 17.89
C ASN A 161 -6.94 -0.04 18.10
N CYS A 162 -6.17 0.31 17.08
CA CYS A 162 -5.19 1.39 17.09
C CYS A 162 -5.65 2.55 16.19
N PRO A 163 -5.06 3.73 16.33
CA PRO A 163 -5.30 4.86 15.42
C PRO A 163 -4.97 4.51 13.97
N VAL A 164 -5.85 4.94 13.06
CA VAL A 164 -5.70 4.71 11.62
C VAL A 164 -5.81 6.05 10.88
N LEU A 165 -4.89 6.28 9.95
CA LEU A 165 -4.97 7.32 8.94
C LEU A 165 -5.20 6.68 7.57
N VAL A 166 -6.15 7.19 6.79
CA VAL A 166 -6.36 6.79 5.39
C VAL A 166 -6.12 7.99 4.49
N MET A 167 -5.33 7.82 3.46
CA MET A 167 -5.17 8.78 2.37
C MET A 167 -5.84 8.23 1.12
N GLY A 168 -6.69 9.05 0.48
CA GLY A 168 -7.41 8.67 -0.74
C GLY A 168 -7.19 9.66 -1.86
N SER A 169 -6.79 9.18 -3.03
CA SER A 169 -6.55 9.97 -4.25
C SER A 169 -7.82 10.03 -5.10
N GLU A 170 -8.30 11.25 -5.43
CA GLU A 170 -9.53 11.39 -6.24
C GLU A 170 -9.33 10.94 -7.70
N GLN A 171 -8.10 11.01 -8.19
CA GLN A 171 -7.76 10.63 -9.57
C GLN A 171 -7.25 9.19 -9.68
N ASP A 172 -7.38 8.40 -8.61
CA ASP A 172 -7.01 6.98 -8.60
C ASP A 172 -7.83 6.20 -9.64
N LYS A 173 -7.13 5.48 -10.52
CA LYS A 173 -7.72 4.63 -11.57
C LYS A 173 -7.65 3.14 -11.25
N ASP A 174 -7.03 2.79 -10.14
CA ASP A 174 -6.82 1.40 -9.70
C ASP A 174 -7.72 1.06 -8.50
N VAL A 175 -7.79 1.93 -7.48
CA VAL A 175 -8.71 1.85 -6.34
C VAL A 175 -9.65 3.05 -6.36
N PRO A 176 -10.97 2.86 -6.49
CA PRO A 176 -11.91 3.98 -6.52
C PRO A 176 -11.88 4.81 -5.24
N PHE A 177 -11.76 6.13 -5.37
CA PHE A 177 -11.75 7.06 -4.24
C PHE A 177 -12.89 6.83 -3.22
N PRO A 178 -14.15 6.57 -3.65
CA PRO A 178 -15.22 6.26 -2.69
C PRO A 178 -14.93 5.05 -1.81
N ALA A 179 -14.21 4.04 -2.30
CA ALA A 179 -13.85 2.87 -1.51
C ALA A 179 -12.91 3.26 -0.35
N SER A 180 -11.87 4.05 -0.60
CA SER A 180 -10.96 4.57 0.44
C SER A 180 -11.71 5.43 1.46
N LYS A 181 -12.61 6.32 1.00
CA LYS A 181 -13.41 7.19 1.87
C LYS A 181 -14.38 6.40 2.75
N ASN A 182 -15.07 5.41 2.19
CA ASN A 182 -16.01 4.55 2.93
C ASN A 182 -15.27 3.66 3.93
N LEU A 183 -14.10 3.13 3.55
CA LEU A 183 -13.24 2.39 4.46
C LEU A 183 -12.81 3.26 5.65
N ALA A 184 -12.31 4.47 5.41
CA ALA A 184 -11.93 5.39 6.47
C ALA A 184 -13.10 5.65 7.44
N LYS A 185 -14.29 5.91 6.92
CA LYS A 185 -15.50 6.09 7.74
C LYS A 185 -15.82 4.86 8.57
N SER A 186 -15.75 3.65 8.00
CA SER A 186 -16.06 2.40 8.71
C SER A 186 -15.06 2.10 9.84
N LEU A 187 -13.80 2.47 9.64
CA LEU A 187 -12.74 2.31 10.63
C LEU A 187 -12.75 3.42 11.71
N ASN A 188 -13.54 4.48 11.52
CA ASN A 188 -13.43 5.73 12.30
C ASN A 188 -12.01 6.33 12.23
N ALA A 189 -11.40 6.25 11.05
CA ALA A 189 -10.04 6.69 10.78
C ALA A 189 -9.98 8.18 10.44
N ALA A 190 -8.84 8.83 10.72
CA ALA A 190 -8.51 10.10 10.11
C ALA A 190 -8.44 9.94 8.58
N PHE A 191 -8.87 10.95 7.84
CA PHE A 191 -8.91 10.88 6.38
C PHE A 191 -8.29 12.11 5.74
N ILE A 192 -7.35 11.88 4.81
CA ILE A 192 -6.76 12.93 3.98
C ILE A 192 -7.21 12.71 2.54
N ASN A 193 -7.85 13.72 1.98
CA ASN A 193 -8.23 13.77 0.57
C ASN A 193 -7.08 14.33 -0.28
N LEU A 194 -6.76 13.65 -1.38
CA LEU A 194 -5.71 14.02 -2.33
C LEU A 194 -6.34 14.28 -3.71
N PRO A 195 -6.84 15.50 -3.99
CA PRO A 195 -7.70 15.76 -5.15
C PRO A 195 -6.99 15.62 -6.50
N GLU A 196 -5.69 15.87 -6.57
CA GLU A 196 -4.91 15.86 -7.81
C GLU A 196 -3.94 14.67 -7.93
N SER A 197 -4.06 13.69 -7.03
CA SER A 197 -3.11 12.58 -6.97
C SER A 197 -3.61 11.34 -7.68
N SER A 198 -2.67 10.63 -8.30
CA SER A 198 -2.86 9.31 -8.89
C SER A 198 -2.78 8.19 -7.83
N HIS A 199 -2.89 6.92 -8.27
CA HIS A 199 -2.79 5.77 -7.36
C HIS A 199 -1.43 5.71 -6.64
N VAL A 200 -0.34 5.88 -7.36
CA VAL A 200 1.05 5.83 -6.83
C VAL A 200 1.60 7.22 -6.51
N GLY A 201 0.88 8.28 -6.87
CA GLY A 201 1.28 9.67 -6.65
C GLY A 201 1.64 10.03 -5.23
N PRO A 202 0.92 9.53 -4.20
CA PRO A 202 1.28 9.77 -2.81
C PRO A 202 2.63 9.17 -2.38
N LEU A 203 3.19 8.23 -3.15
CA LEU A 203 4.48 7.60 -2.87
C LEU A 203 5.62 8.23 -3.69
N LEU A 204 5.39 8.48 -4.98
CA LEU A 204 6.44 8.85 -5.94
C LEU A 204 6.13 10.14 -6.72
N GLY A 205 4.89 10.62 -6.69
CA GLY A 205 4.45 11.81 -7.42
C GLY A 205 4.66 13.11 -6.64
N LYS A 206 4.06 14.17 -7.14
CA LYS A 206 4.17 15.53 -6.55
C LYS A 206 3.69 15.60 -5.11
N ALA A 207 2.74 14.75 -4.72
CA ALA A 207 2.18 14.72 -3.37
C ALA A 207 3.05 13.95 -2.36
N ALA A 208 4.04 13.17 -2.80
CA ALA A 208 4.74 12.19 -1.97
C ALA A 208 5.35 12.78 -0.69
N SER A 209 6.10 13.88 -0.80
CA SER A 209 6.71 14.52 0.37
C SER A 209 5.68 15.07 1.34
N ARG A 210 4.59 15.65 0.83
CA ARG A 210 3.50 16.17 1.67
C ARG A 210 2.78 15.05 2.39
N CYS A 211 2.45 13.96 1.70
CA CYS A 211 1.81 12.79 2.30
C CYS A 211 2.67 12.16 3.41
N ALA A 212 3.98 12.08 3.18
CA ALA A 212 4.91 11.61 4.22
C ALA A 212 4.93 12.52 5.45
N LEU A 213 4.99 13.85 5.27
CA LEU A 213 4.97 14.81 6.37
C LEU A 213 3.63 14.81 7.13
N ASP A 214 2.52 14.72 6.44
CA ASP A 214 1.19 14.62 7.07
C ASP A 214 1.07 13.33 7.90
N SER A 215 1.68 12.24 7.44
CA SER A 215 1.75 10.98 8.20
C SER A 215 2.65 11.11 9.43
N VAL A 216 3.78 11.79 9.32
CA VAL A 216 4.65 12.09 10.47
C VAL A 216 3.91 12.93 11.50
N ALA A 217 3.18 13.97 11.06
CA ALA A 217 2.37 14.80 11.96
C ALA A 217 1.31 13.97 12.70
N PHE A 218 0.55 13.13 11.97
CA PHE A 218 -0.43 12.23 12.56
C PHE A 218 0.17 11.31 13.63
N LEU A 219 1.36 10.75 13.36
CA LEU A 219 2.02 9.85 14.31
C LEU A 219 2.58 10.59 15.54
N ASN A 220 3.09 11.79 15.35
CA ASN A 220 3.55 12.63 16.47
C ASN A 220 2.39 13.02 17.40
N ASP A 221 1.20 13.31 16.86
CA ASP A 221 0.00 13.60 17.66
C ASP A 221 -0.45 12.40 18.52
N ILE A 222 -0.02 11.18 18.18
CA ILE A 222 -0.37 9.95 18.92
C ILE A 222 0.71 9.58 19.95
N PHE A 223 1.99 9.75 19.60
CA PHE A 223 3.09 9.17 20.37
C PHE A 223 3.99 10.23 21.06
N CYS A 224 3.83 11.51 20.78
CA CYS A 224 4.56 12.62 21.40
C CYS A 224 3.65 13.52 22.22
#